data_ee55a4e14b7219b8432f56b52d4acb68
#
_entry.id   ee55a4e14b7219b8432f56b52d4acb68
#
_cell.length_a   1.000
_cell.length_b   1.000
_cell.length_c   1.000
_cell.angle_alpha   90.00
_cell.angle_beta   90.00
_cell.angle_gamma   90.00
#
_symmetry.space_group_name_H-M   'P 1'
#
loop_
_entity.id
_entity.type
_entity.pdbx_description
1 polymer ?
#
loop_
_entity_poly.entity_id
_entity_poly.type
_entity_poly.pdbx_seq_one_letter_code
_entity_poly.pdbx_strand_id
1 'polypeptide(L)'
;MNVYNRFRLYHWLLAAFFVGAYLSGESAETLHVWFGYGLIALLCVRLLTALCTTNGFPRLLVSRRTTTDTKTCFGKGLTVVLLATLATCSALGWLMIDNVDFINSTISPGLSDAWKLSVLNADDLPGDPAETHEFLANLVLGLVIAHLVFLLLFARKPARMMLTARRRKNAHDDLIALRARAVHEETVDTRSFELVPAAAGQSLPSYRAGQYLLIQVTCGDQLLWRCYSLSSTPGLDDCLRITVKRVPGGRVSNWLHDEQLAGKIFQAKRPMGAFVCPSAARDILLLAAGSGITPVYSILRDRLENGTGHVRLIYLNQSPDSAIFSASLLALQQRHAQRFTLQNRFNDERGRIGREEMLGLLRQWSDEEVFICGKADFMDLVCECLQELGAPAHRIH
;
A
#
# COMPACT_ATOMS: atom_id res chain seq x y z
N MET A 1 -10.26 -12.89 -13.50
CA MET A 1 -10.37 -11.43 -13.57
C MET A 1 -9.80 -10.85 -12.27
N ASN A 2 -8.85 -9.91 -12.37
CA ASN A 2 -8.14 -9.35 -11.20
C ASN A 2 -9.15 -8.54 -10.35
N VAL A 3 -9.03 -8.59 -9.03
CA VAL A 3 -9.90 -7.95 -8.04
C VAL A 3 -10.17 -6.47 -8.34
N TYR A 4 -9.14 -5.72 -8.75
CA TYR A 4 -9.25 -4.31 -9.15
C TYR A 4 -10.09 -4.12 -10.43
N ASN A 5 -10.00 -5.04 -11.39
CA ASN A 5 -10.80 -4.98 -12.61
C ASN A 5 -12.30 -5.25 -12.35
N ARG A 6 -12.63 -6.03 -11.31
CA ARG A 6 -14.02 -6.24 -10.87
C ARG A 6 -14.65 -4.95 -10.36
N PHE A 7 -13.93 -4.23 -9.48
CA PHE A 7 -14.40 -2.94 -8.97
C PHE A 7 -14.53 -1.89 -10.08
N ARG A 8 -13.59 -1.86 -11.01
CA ARG A 8 -13.61 -0.93 -12.14
C ARG A 8 -14.78 -1.21 -13.09
N LEU A 9 -15.04 -2.48 -13.42
CA LEU A 9 -16.20 -2.86 -14.22
C LEU A 9 -17.50 -2.46 -13.53
N TYR A 10 -17.62 -2.77 -12.24
CA TYR A 10 -18.75 -2.36 -11.41
C TYR A 10 -18.97 -0.83 -11.46
N HIS A 11 -17.91 -0.06 -11.25
CA HIS A 11 -17.98 1.40 -11.24
C HIS A 11 -18.45 1.98 -12.58
N TRP A 12 -17.93 1.46 -13.69
CA TRP A 12 -18.33 1.91 -15.02
C TRP A 12 -19.76 1.46 -15.39
N LEU A 13 -20.19 0.29 -14.96
CA LEU A 13 -21.57 -0.15 -15.09
C LEU A 13 -22.51 0.77 -14.32
N LEU A 14 -22.19 1.08 -13.05
CA LEU A 14 -23.00 2.00 -12.25
C LEU A 14 -23.11 3.38 -12.92
N ALA A 15 -22.00 3.92 -13.43
CA ALA A 15 -21.99 5.19 -14.14
C ALA A 15 -22.83 5.14 -15.44
N ALA A 16 -22.70 4.06 -16.23
CA ALA A 16 -23.47 3.90 -17.48
C ALA A 16 -24.97 3.79 -17.23
N PHE A 17 -25.38 3.01 -16.21
CA PHE A 17 -26.79 2.89 -15.84
C PHE A 17 -27.36 4.20 -15.29
N PHE A 18 -26.58 4.96 -14.50
CA PHE A 18 -27.00 6.28 -14.05
C PHE A 18 -27.19 7.26 -15.22
N VAL A 19 -26.22 7.34 -16.13
CA VAL A 19 -26.32 8.22 -17.31
C VAL A 19 -27.49 7.79 -18.19
N GLY A 20 -27.68 6.48 -18.39
CA GLY A 20 -28.81 5.95 -19.15
C GLY A 20 -30.15 6.32 -18.52
N ALA A 21 -30.32 6.15 -17.21
CA ALA A 21 -31.53 6.54 -16.49
C ALA A 21 -31.78 8.05 -16.58
N TYR A 22 -30.74 8.86 -16.35
CA TYR A 22 -30.88 10.32 -16.39
C TYR A 22 -31.30 10.83 -17.79
N LEU A 23 -30.68 10.32 -18.85
CA LEU A 23 -30.99 10.76 -20.24
C LEU A 23 -32.33 10.22 -20.78
N SER A 24 -32.83 9.12 -20.26
CA SER A 24 -34.09 8.50 -20.69
C SER A 24 -35.33 9.02 -19.93
N GLY A 25 -35.16 9.83 -18.90
CA GLY A 25 -36.26 10.27 -18.03
C GLY A 25 -37.38 11.04 -18.75
N GLU A 26 -37.05 11.84 -19.78
CA GLU A 26 -38.02 12.62 -20.50
C GLU A 26 -38.54 11.95 -21.79
N SER A 27 -37.84 11.02 -22.38
CA SER A 27 -38.08 10.57 -23.76
C SER A 27 -38.36 9.08 -23.93
N ALA A 28 -38.10 8.24 -22.94
CA ALA A 28 -38.20 6.78 -23.10
C ALA A 28 -38.48 6.09 -21.75
N GLU A 29 -39.73 6.17 -21.31
CA GLU A 29 -40.23 5.68 -20.03
C GLU A 29 -39.80 4.22 -19.74
N THR A 30 -39.96 3.33 -20.70
CA THR A 30 -39.56 1.92 -20.58
C THR A 30 -38.04 1.76 -20.32
N LEU A 31 -37.18 2.52 -21.04
CA LEU A 31 -35.76 2.46 -20.88
C LEU A 31 -35.32 3.04 -19.54
N HIS A 32 -35.98 4.10 -19.08
CA HIS A 32 -35.75 4.71 -17.78
C HIS A 32 -35.94 3.68 -16.64
N VAL A 33 -37.05 2.95 -16.68
CA VAL A 33 -37.38 1.90 -15.71
C VAL A 33 -36.33 0.78 -15.72
N TRP A 34 -35.90 0.29 -16.89
CA TRP A 34 -34.85 -0.73 -16.98
C TRP A 34 -33.51 -0.27 -16.42
N PHE A 35 -33.10 0.97 -16.71
CA PHE A 35 -31.87 1.54 -16.11
C PHE A 35 -32.03 1.70 -14.59
N GLY A 36 -33.20 2.06 -14.08
CA GLY A 36 -33.50 2.13 -12.65
C GLY A 36 -33.34 0.76 -11.95
N TYR A 37 -33.89 -0.31 -12.50
CA TYR A 37 -33.69 -1.66 -11.97
C TYR A 37 -32.23 -2.09 -11.97
N GLY A 38 -31.49 -1.76 -13.03
CA GLY A 38 -30.05 -2.00 -13.09
C GLY A 38 -29.27 -1.27 -11.99
N LEU A 39 -29.65 -0.01 -11.70
CA LEU A 39 -29.07 0.76 -10.61
C LEU A 39 -29.35 0.11 -9.23
N ILE A 40 -30.59 -0.29 -8.97
CA ILE A 40 -30.99 -0.97 -7.73
C ILE A 40 -30.16 -2.25 -7.57
N ALA A 41 -30.07 -3.09 -8.59
CA ALA A 41 -29.27 -4.32 -8.56
C ALA A 41 -27.79 -4.05 -8.25
N LEU A 42 -27.20 -3.04 -8.89
CA LEU A 42 -25.81 -2.65 -8.65
C LEU A 42 -25.60 -2.08 -7.24
N LEU A 43 -26.56 -1.30 -6.71
CA LEU A 43 -26.51 -0.80 -5.34
C LEU A 43 -26.61 -1.93 -4.30
N CYS A 44 -27.47 -2.93 -4.52
CA CYS A 44 -27.54 -4.13 -3.71
C CYS A 44 -26.19 -4.89 -3.71
N VAL A 45 -25.58 -5.09 -4.88
CA VAL A 45 -24.23 -5.69 -4.98
C VAL A 45 -23.21 -4.85 -4.17
N ARG A 46 -23.29 -3.54 -4.20
CA ARG A 46 -22.38 -2.67 -3.44
C ARG A 46 -22.57 -2.81 -1.93
N LEU A 47 -23.82 -2.91 -1.47
CA LEU A 47 -24.16 -3.10 -0.08
C LEU A 47 -23.66 -4.47 0.41
N LEU A 48 -23.92 -5.52 -0.32
CA LEU A 48 -23.45 -6.87 -0.01
C LEU A 48 -21.92 -6.94 0.06
N THR A 49 -21.21 -6.32 -0.91
CA THR A 49 -19.75 -6.29 -0.90
C THR A 49 -19.15 -5.42 0.22
N ALA A 50 -19.92 -4.47 0.75
CA ALA A 50 -19.52 -3.67 1.91
C ALA A 50 -19.65 -4.45 3.24
N LEU A 51 -20.68 -5.30 3.34
CA LEU A 51 -20.95 -6.16 4.52
C LEU A 51 -20.01 -7.38 4.54
N CYS A 52 -19.81 -8.03 3.40
CA CYS A 52 -19.01 -9.25 3.25
C CYS A 52 -17.56 -8.90 2.90
N THR A 53 -16.77 -8.25 3.68
CA THR A 53 -15.33 -7.91 3.50
C THR A 53 -14.64 -8.59 2.30
N THR A 54 -15.22 -8.44 1.10
CA THR A 54 -14.74 -9.09 -0.13
C THR A 54 -13.48 -8.39 -0.63
N ASN A 55 -12.43 -9.17 -0.91
CA ASN A 55 -11.18 -8.65 -1.44
C ASN A 55 -11.42 -7.87 -2.75
N GLY A 56 -11.16 -6.54 -2.72
CA GLY A 56 -11.09 -5.71 -3.91
C GLY A 56 -12.09 -4.58 -4.03
N PHE A 57 -13.07 -4.52 -3.17
CA PHE A 57 -13.94 -3.36 -3.07
C PHE A 57 -13.44 -2.43 -1.96
N PRO A 58 -13.30 -1.12 -2.21
CA PRO A 58 -12.91 -0.16 -1.17
C PRO A 58 -13.95 -0.15 -0.04
N ARG A 59 -13.49 -0.13 1.20
CA ARG A 59 -14.37 0.02 2.37
C ARG A 59 -15.09 1.35 2.30
N LEU A 60 -16.42 1.35 2.43
CA LEU A 60 -17.24 2.58 2.43
C LEU A 60 -16.97 3.41 3.70
N LEU A 61 -16.87 2.74 4.84
CA LEU A 61 -16.72 3.42 6.12
C LEU A 61 -15.25 3.80 6.40
N VAL A 62 -15.09 4.95 7.06
CA VAL A 62 -13.79 5.44 7.51
C VAL A 62 -13.37 4.64 8.75
N SER A 63 -12.23 3.95 8.70
CA SER A 63 -11.65 3.31 9.88
C SER A 63 -10.99 4.36 10.77
N ARG A 64 -11.07 4.22 12.09
CA ARG A 64 -10.40 5.11 13.07
C ARG A 64 -8.90 5.27 12.83
N ARG A 65 -8.24 4.30 12.16
CA ARG A 65 -6.82 4.38 11.79
C ARG A 65 -6.52 5.25 10.56
N THR A 66 -7.54 5.69 9.80
CA THR A 66 -7.37 6.53 8.60
C THR A 66 -7.80 7.98 8.81
N THR A 67 -8.01 8.41 10.04
CA THR A 67 -8.56 9.75 10.39
C THR A 67 -7.54 10.90 10.27
N THR A 68 -6.30 10.64 9.94
CA THR A 68 -5.24 11.66 9.87
C THR A 68 -5.20 12.45 8.55
N ASP A 69 -5.88 11.98 7.50
CA ASP A 69 -5.91 12.68 6.19
C ASP A 69 -7.32 13.20 5.88
N THR A 70 -7.51 14.50 6.08
CA THR A 70 -8.77 15.23 5.83
C THR A 70 -9.30 15.05 4.40
N LYS A 71 -8.40 14.97 3.40
CA LYS A 71 -8.78 14.79 1.99
C LYS A 71 -9.39 13.41 1.74
N THR A 72 -8.80 12.37 2.34
CA THR A 72 -9.32 11.00 2.25
C THR A 72 -10.68 10.87 2.95
N CYS A 73 -10.87 11.52 4.10
CA CYS A 73 -12.15 11.55 4.80
C CYS A 73 -13.23 12.25 3.98
N PHE A 74 -12.93 13.41 3.40
CA PHE A 74 -13.86 14.15 2.55
C PHE A 74 -14.26 13.35 1.31
N GLY A 75 -13.30 12.76 0.57
CA GLY A 75 -13.59 11.95 -0.61
C GLY A 75 -14.47 10.73 -0.32
N LYS A 76 -14.27 10.06 0.83
CA LYS A 76 -15.13 8.95 1.26
C LYS A 76 -16.53 9.45 1.65
N GLY A 77 -16.63 10.56 2.38
CA GLY A 77 -17.89 11.19 2.75
C GLY A 77 -18.72 11.53 1.52
N LEU A 78 -18.12 12.19 0.54
CA LEU A 78 -18.77 12.52 -0.74
C LEU A 78 -19.28 11.27 -1.47
N THR A 79 -18.49 10.18 -1.49
CA THR A 79 -18.91 8.92 -2.11
C THR A 79 -20.10 8.28 -1.38
N VAL A 80 -20.10 8.31 -0.05
CA VAL A 80 -21.21 7.76 0.75
C VAL A 80 -22.49 8.57 0.52
N VAL A 81 -22.42 9.90 0.55
CA VAL A 81 -23.56 10.78 0.28
C VAL A 81 -24.11 10.54 -1.12
N LEU A 82 -23.25 10.46 -2.15
CA LEU A 82 -23.66 10.18 -3.52
C LEU A 82 -24.39 8.83 -3.63
N LEU A 83 -23.85 7.77 -3.04
CA LEU A 83 -24.49 6.45 -3.08
C LEU A 83 -25.81 6.41 -2.31
N ALA A 84 -25.90 7.11 -1.18
CA ALA A 84 -27.12 7.20 -0.39
C ALA A 84 -28.22 7.96 -1.16
N THR A 85 -27.89 9.12 -1.74
CA THR A 85 -28.84 9.91 -2.55
C THR A 85 -29.31 9.13 -3.79
N LEU A 86 -28.39 8.44 -4.46
CA LEU A 86 -28.73 7.58 -5.61
C LEU A 86 -29.65 6.42 -5.20
N ALA A 87 -29.41 5.79 -4.03
CA ALA A 87 -30.27 4.72 -3.53
C ALA A 87 -31.68 5.24 -3.17
N THR A 88 -31.78 6.41 -2.55
CA THR A 88 -33.07 7.04 -2.23
C THR A 88 -33.83 7.41 -3.51
N CYS A 89 -33.16 8.01 -4.49
CA CYS A 89 -33.75 8.34 -5.79
C CYS A 89 -34.26 7.08 -6.51
N SER A 90 -33.44 6.02 -6.57
CA SER A 90 -33.84 4.76 -7.20
C SER A 90 -34.98 4.05 -6.47
N ALA A 91 -35.03 4.12 -5.15
CA ALA A 91 -36.10 3.54 -4.34
C ALA A 91 -37.43 4.30 -4.56
N LEU A 92 -37.37 5.65 -4.62
CA LEU A 92 -38.54 6.48 -4.90
C LEU A 92 -39.07 6.23 -6.32
N GLY A 93 -38.19 6.16 -7.34
CA GLY A 93 -38.57 5.80 -8.70
C GLY A 93 -39.23 4.42 -8.78
N TRP A 94 -38.76 3.45 -7.98
CA TRP A 94 -39.38 2.13 -7.91
C TRP A 94 -40.79 2.16 -7.28
N LEU A 95 -41.01 2.99 -6.26
CA LEU A 95 -42.33 3.16 -5.62
C LEU A 95 -43.33 3.85 -6.54
N MET A 96 -42.88 4.64 -7.50
CA MET A 96 -43.75 5.36 -8.47
C MET A 96 -44.22 4.48 -9.64
N ILE A 97 -43.76 3.22 -9.76
CA ILE A 97 -44.16 2.32 -10.85
C ILE A 97 -45.52 1.72 -10.49
N ASP A 98 -46.61 2.38 -10.95
CA ASP A 98 -48.00 1.99 -10.70
C ASP A 98 -48.46 0.78 -11.53
N ASN A 99 -47.77 0.42 -12.60
CA ASN A 99 -48.22 -0.61 -13.55
C ASN A 99 -47.45 -1.93 -13.38
N VAL A 100 -48.02 -2.82 -12.60
CA VAL A 100 -47.64 -4.23 -12.51
C VAL A 100 -47.69 -4.94 -13.86
N ASP A 101 -48.47 -4.43 -14.84
CA ASP A 101 -48.62 -4.95 -16.19
C ASP A 101 -47.30 -4.97 -16.98
N PHE A 102 -46.40 -4.07 -16.73
CA PHE A 102 -45.08 -4.04 -17.38
C PHE A 102 -44.20 -5.24 -16.94
N ILE A 103 -44.23 -5.62 -15.69
CA ILE A 103 -43.47 -6.78 -15.15
C ILE A 103 -44.15 -8.08 -15.62
N ASN A 104 -45.47 -8.12 -15.64
CA ASN A 104 -46.24 -9.27 -16.08
C ASN A 104 -46.10 -9.59 -17.57
N SER A 105 -45.99 -8.58 -18.41
CA SER A 105 -45.82 -8.75 -19.85
C SER A 105 -44.41 -9.19 -20.23
N THR A 106 -43.42 -8.95 -19.38
CA THR A 106 -42.00 -9.08 -19.77
C THR A 106 -41.28 -10.22 -19.07
N ILE A 107 -41.66 -10.64 -17.86
CA ILE A 107 -40.91 -11.60 -17.06
C ILE A 107 -41.65 -12.84 -16.63
N SER A 108 -42.88 -12.81 -16.21
CA SER A 108 -43.76 -13.99 -15.95
C SER A 108 -45.11 -13.55 -15.36
N PRO A 109 -46.25 -14.10 -15.84
CA PRO A 109 -47.56 -13.93 -15.19
C PRO A 109 -47.54 -14.58 -13.81
N GLY A 110 -47.80 -13.84 -12.75
CA GLY A 110 -47.94 -14.36 -11.38
C GLY A 110 -46.83 -13.98 -10.40
N LEU A 111 -45.72 -13.31 -10.85
CA LEU A 111 -44.68 -12.83 -9.92
C LEU A 111 -45.05 -11.49 -9.27
N SER A 112 -46.06 -10.79 -9.83
CA SER A 112 -46.50 -9.44 -9.43
C SER A 112 -47.06 -9.36 -8.02
N ASP A 113 -47.79 -10.37 -7.56
CA ASP A 113 -48.48 -10.31 -6.26
C ASP A 113 -47.53 -10.62 -5.09
N ALA A 114 -46.44 -11.33 -5.35
CA ALA A 114 -45.44 -11.65 -4.32
C ALA A 114 -44.49 -10.47 -3.99
N TRP A 115 -44.41 -9.44 -4.85
CA TRP A 115 -43.45 -8.32 -4.72
C TRP A 115 -44.11 -7.01 -4.31
N LYS A 116 -45.44 -6.93 -4.25
CA LYS A 116 -46.12 -5.81 -3.56
C LYS A 116 -45.92 -6.00 -2.05
N LEU A 117 -44.76 -5.55 -1.56
CA LEU A 117 -44.66 -5.21 -0.14
C LEU A 117 -45.59 -4.02 0.09
N SER A 118 -46.80 -4.29 0.55
CA SER A 118 -47.91 -3.34 0.80
C SER A 118 -47.63 -2.37 1.96
N VAL A 119 -46.39 -1.93 2.13
CA VAL A 119 -45.99 -1.17 3.30
C VAL A 119 -45.88 0.35 3.03
N LEU A 120 -45.68 0.77 1.77
CA LEU A 120 -45.58 2.19 1.40
C LEU A 120 -46.05 2.38 -0.05
N ASN A 121 -47.16 3.13 -0.24
CA ASN A 121 -47.54 3.64 -1.52
C ASN A 121 -46.91 5.02 -1.72
N ALA A 122 -46.63 5.42 -2.98
CA ALA A 122 -46.10 6.74 -3.31
C ALA A 122 -47.05 7.85 -2.79
N ASP A 123 -48.36 7.60 -2.80
CA ASP A 123 -49.40 8.51 -2.33
C ASP A 123 -49.35 8.78 -0.81
N ASP A 124 -48.69 7.94 -0.02
CA ASP A 124 -48.52 8.11 1.43
C ASP A 124 -47.33 9.03 1.77
N LEU A 125 -46.54 9.44 0.77
CA LEU A 125 -45.38 10.32 0.97
C LEU A 125 -45.81 11.80 0.99
N PRO A 126 -45.26 12.63 1.87
CA PRO A 126 -45.53 14.05 1.89
C PRO A 126 -44.92 14.75 0.67
N GLY A 127 -45.75 15.42 -0.13
CA GLY A 127 -45.36 16.15 -1.33
C GLY A 127 -45.61 15.38 -2.64
N ASP A 128 -45.18 15.95 -3.77
CA ASP A 128 -45.27 15.28 -5.08
C ASP A 128 -44.07 14.33 -5.25
N PRO A 129 -44.30 13.01 -5.37
CA PRO A 129 -43.23 12.05 -5.56
C PRO A 129 -42.43 12.27 -6.85
N ALA A 130 -43.07 12.74 -7.93
CA ALA A 130 -42.42 12.99 -9.20
C ALA A 130 -41.44 14.16 -9.10
N GLU A 131 -41.87 15.29 -8.51
CA GLU A 131 -41.01 16.45 -8.26
C GLU A 131 -39.82 16.08 -7.35
N THR A 132 -40.08 15.27 -6.30
CA THR A 132 -39.06 14.80 -5.38
C THR A 132 -38.04 13.90 -6.08
N HIS A 133 -38.49 12.99 -6.96
CA HIS A 133 -37.63 12.11 -7.75
C HIS A 133 -36.73 12.91 -8.70
N GLU A 134 -37.30 13.89 -9.43
CA GLU A 134 -36.57 14.76 -10.32
C GLU A 134 -35.50 15.59 -9.56
N PHE A 135 -35.89 16.17 -8.42
CA PHE A 135 -34.96 16.90 -7.56
C PHE A 135 -33.79 16.03 -7.11
N LEU A 136 -34.06 14.79 -6.68
CA LEU A 136 -33.02 13.85 -6.26
C LEU A 136 -32.11 13.45 -7.42
N ALA A 137 -32.66 13.25 -8.63
CA ALA A 137 -31.87 12.93 -9.81
C ALA A 137 -30.90 14.08 -10.18
N ASN A 138 -31.37 15.32 -10.12
CA ASN A 138 -30.55 16.51 -10.34
C ASN A 138 -29.49 16.70 -9.23
N LEU A 139 -29.83 16.38 -7.97
CA LEU A 139 -28.88 16.38 -6.86
C LEU A 139 -27.78 15.32 -7.05
N VAL A 140 -28.14 14.10 -7.49
CA VAL A 140 -27.14 13.06 -7.82
C VAL A 140 -26.21 13.53 -8.92
N LEU A 141 -26.73 14.17 -9.97
CA LEU A 141 -25.88 14.74 -11.03
C LEU A 141 -24.90 15.78 -10.48
N GLY A 142 -25.35 16.68 -9.63
CA GLY A 142 -24.50 17.65 -8.93
C GLY A 142 -23.41 16.98 -8.10
N LEU A 143 -23.74 15.92 -7.35
CA LEU A 143 -22.80 15.15 -6.57
C LEU A 143 -21.79 14.38 -7.43
N VAL A 144 -22.20 13.87 -8.59
CA VAL A 144 -21.30 13.25 -9.58
C VAL A 144 -20.30 14.27 -10.11
N ILE A 145 -20.76 15.46 -10.46
CA ILE A 145 -19.87 16.56 -10.91
C ILE A 145 -18.89 16.92 -9.80
N ALA A 146 -19.36 17.10 -8.57
CA ALA A 146 -18.51 17.38 -7.41
C ALA A 146 -17.47 16.27 -7.17
N HIS A 147 -17.87 15.00 -7.33
CA HIS A 147 -16.97 13.85 -7.23
C HIS A 147 -15.88 13.90 -8.33
N LEU A 148 -16.23 14.19 -9.57
CA LEU A 148 -15.28 14.33 -10.67
C LEU A 148 -14.30 15.49 -10.45
N VAL A 149 -14.79 16.64 -10.01
CA VAL A 149 -13.95 17.80 -9.65
C VAL A 149 -12.99 17.44 -8.52
N PHE A 150 -13.48 16.80 -7.47
CA PHE A 150 -12.64 16.33 -6.38
C PHE A 150 -11.53 15.38 -6.86
N LEU A 151 -11.85 14.42 -7.72
CA LEU A 151 -10.86 13.50 -8.30
C LEU A 151 -9.81 14.24 -9.14
N LEU A 152 -10.22 15.22 -9.94
CA LEU A 152 -9.30 16.00 -10.77
C LEU A 152 -8.35 16.88 -9.94
N LEU A 153 -8.83 17.46 -8.85
CA LEU A 153 -8.04 18.37 -8.01
C LEU A 153 -7.13 17.61 -7.03
N PHE A 154 -7.66 16.57 -6.37
CA PHE A 154 -7.01 15.96 -5.20
C PHE A 154 -6.63 14.49 -5.37
N ALA A 155 -7.19 13.78 -6.36
CA ALA A 155 -7.02 12.34 -6.50
C ALA A 155 -6.68 11.90 -7.93
N ARG A 156 -5.80 12.63 -8.63
CA ARG A 156 -5.43 12.37 -10.05
C ARG A 156 -4.85 10.97 -10.30
N LYS A 157 -4.09 10.43 -9.35
CA LYS A 157 -3.51 9.07 -9.48
C LYS A 157 -4.59 7.97 -9.50
N PRO A 158 -5.51 7.88 -8.51
CA PRO A 158 -6.65 6.97 -8.55
C PRO A 158 -7.54 7.17 -9.77
N ALA A 159 -7.84 8.43 -10.16
CA ALA A 159 -8.64 8.73 -11.33
C ALA A 159 -8.04 8.16 -12.63
N ARG A 160 -6.74 8.37 -12.87
CA ARG A 160 -6.03 7.75 -14.00
C ARG A 160 -6.08 6.23 -13.97
N MET A 161 -6.00 5.61 -12.82
CA MET A 161 -6.10 4.14 -12.68
C MET A 161 -7.50 3.63 -13.05
N MET A 162 -8.57 4.43 -12.88
CA MET A 162 -9.93 4.08 -13.31
C MET A 162 -10.12 4.21 -14.83
N LEU A 163 -9.48 5.21 -15.47
CA LEU A 163 -9.57 5.46 -16.91
C LEU A 163 -8.69 4.51 -17.73
N THR A 164 -7.44 4.30 -17.29
CA THR A 164 -6.51 3.47 -18.04
C THR A 164 -6.59 2.02 -17.59
N ALA A 165 -7.02 1.13 -18.50
CA ALA A 165 -6.74 -0.29 -18.37
C ALA A 165 -5.23 -0.50 -18.55
N ARG A 166 -4.42 -0.14 -17.55
CA ARG A 166 -3.04 -0.57 -17.56
C ARG A 166 -3.11 -2.10 -17.52
N ARG A 167 -2.90 -2.71 -18.68
CA ARG A 167 -2.68 -4.14 -18.79
C ARG A 167 -1.58 -4.44 -17.77
N ARG A 168 -1.95 -4.91 -16.58
CA ARG A 168 -0.94 -5.44 -15.67
C ARG A 168 -0.27 -6.52 -16.50
N LYS A 169 0.99 -6.32 -16.88
CA LYS A 169 1.84 -7.41 -17.32
C LYS A 169 1.51 -8.58 -16.41
N ASN A 170 1.30 -9.75 -16.98
CA ASN A 170 0.96 -10.94 -16.23
C ASN A 170 1.86 -11.00 -15.00
N ALA A 171 1.37 -11.46 -13.85
CA ALA A 171 2.15 -11.50 -12.61
C ALA A 171 3.47 -12.27 -12.78
N HIS A 172 3.57 -13.10 -13.81
CA HIS A 172 4.79 -13.76 -14.28
C HIS A 172 5.75 -12.85 -15.05
N ASP A 173 5.26 -11.83 -15.77
CA ASP A 173 6.13 -10.90 -16.54
C ASP A 173 6.93 -9.94 -15.65
N ASP A 174 6.59 -9.82 -14.36
CA ASP A 174 7.30 -8.99 -13.39
C ASP A 174 8.33 -9.78 -12.56
N LEU A 175 8.46 -11.10 -12.81
CA LEU A 175 9.43 -11.92 -12.10
C LEU A 175 10.78 -11.87 -12.81
N ILE A 176 11.83 -11.81 -12.01
CA ILE A 176 13.21 -11.93 -12.43
C ILE A 176 13.80 -13.20 -11.81
N ALA A 177 14.56 -13.94 -12.61
CA ALA A 177 15.30 -15.10 -12.14
C ALA A 177 16.70 -14.63 -11.70
N LEU A 178 17.03 -14.85 -10.43
CA LEU A 178 18.31 -14.49 -9.82
C LEU A 178 18.99 -15.75 -9.33
N ARG A 179 20.31 -15.86 -9.59
CA ARG A 179 21.15 -16.95 -9.10
C ARG A 179 21.99 -16.48 -7.93
N ALA A 180 22.04 -17.25 -6.85
CA ALA A 180 22.97 -17.02 -5.76
C ALA A 180 24.41 -17.28 -6.25
N ARG A 181 25.22 -16.23 -6.37
CA ARG A 181 26.63 -16.29 -6.80
C ARG A 181 27.54 -16.72 -5.64
N ALA A 182 27.33 -16.10 -4.48
CA ALA A 182 28.12 -16.34 -3.29
C ALA A 182 27.26 -16.18 -2.04
N VAL A 183 27.73 -16.79 -0.95
CA VAL A 183 27.14 -16.70 0.38
C VAL A 183 28.25 -16.32 1.36
N HIS A 184 28.03 -15.32 2.20
CA HIS A 184 28.98 -14.82 3.18
C HIS A 184 28.38 -14.90 4.58
N GLU A 185 29.16 -15.37 5.54
CA GLU A 185 28.80 -15.32 6.96
C GLU A 185 29.07 -13.90 7.49
N GLU A 186 28.04 -13.24 8.00
CA GLU A 186 28.17 -11.91 8.60
C GLU A 186 28.30 -12.02 10.13
N THR A 187 27.49 -12.88 10.73
CA THR A 187 27.52 -13.25 12.15
C THR A 187 27.12 -14.72 12.29
N VAL A 188 27.20 -15.28 13.50
CA VAL A 188 26.82 -16.68 13.77
C VAL A 188 25.39 -17.02 13.31
N ASP A 189 24.49 -16.03 13.24
CA ASP A 189 23.08 -16.20 12.87
C ASP A 189 22.66 -15.38 11.64
N THR A 190 23.60 -14.80 10.91
CA THR A 190 23.30 -13.92 9.77
C THR A 190 24.17 -14.22 8.56
N ARG A 191 23.55 -14.40 7.39
CA ARG A 191 24.20 -14.64 6.11
C ARG A 191 23.81 -13.61 5.07
N SER A 192 24.77 -13.22 4.24
CA SER A 192 24.56 -12.40 3.03
C SER A 192 24.61 -13.28 1.79
N PHE A 193 23.68 -13.04 0.87
CA PHE A 193 23.56 -13.76 -0.41
C PHE A 193 23.75 -12.77 -1.55
N GLU A 194 24.76 -13.01 -2.38
CA GLU A 194 24.96 -12.26 -3.61
C GLU A 194 24.12 -12.86 -4.72
N LEU A 195 23.21 -12.08 -5.28
CA LEU A 195 22.28 -12.49 -6.31
C LEU A 195 22.60 -11.78 -7.63
N VAL A 196 22.78 -12.55 -8.68
CA VAL A 196 23.04 -12.08 -10.05
C VAL A 196 21.96 -12.59 -11.00
N PRO A 197 21.72 -11.98 -12.17
CA PRO A 197 20.78 -12.52 -13.14
C PRO A 197 21.11 -13.96 -13.48
N ALA A 198 20.09 -14.83 -13.54
CA ALA A 198 20.29 -16.25 -13.83
C ALA A 198 20.71 -16.50 -15.28
N ALA A 199 20.20 -15.68 -16.21
CA ALA A 199 20.56 -15.78 -17.63
C ALA A 199 21.82 -14.94 -17.94
N ALA A 200 22.72 -15.51 -18.70
CA ALA A 200 23.92 -14.82 -19.17
C ALA A 200 23.53 -13.59 -20.03
N GLY A 201 24.25 -12.49 -19.86
CA GLY A 201 24.05 -11.28 -20.65
C GLY A 201 22.87 -10.40 -20.16
N GLN A 202 22.11 -10.81 -19.14
CA GLN A 202 21.11 -9.94 -18.51
C GLN A 202 21.78 -8.97 -17.55
N SER A 203 21.39 -7.70 -17.62
CA SER A 203 21.78 -6.69 -16.64
C SER A 203 20.99 -6.81 -15.34
N LEU A 204 21.60 -6.38 -14.25
CA LEU A 204 20.88 -6.20 -12.97
C LEU A 204 19.69 -5.25 -13.15
N PRO A 205 18.56 -5.53 -12.48
CA PRO A 205 17.47 -4.57 -12.43
C PRO A 205 17.92 -3.29 -11.74
N SER A 206 17.54 -2.15 -12.29
CA SER A 206 17.77 -0.85 -11.62
C SER A 206 17.03 -0.81 -10.29
N TYR A 207 17.68 -0.26 -9.28
CA TYR A 207 17.08 -0.06 -7.94
C TYR A 207 17.67 1.19 -7.27
N ARG A 208 17.10 1.57 -6.15
CA ARG A 208 17.60 2.65 -5.28
C ARG A 208 18.02 2.05 -3.94
N ALA A 209 19.03 2.63 -3.31
CA ALA A 209 19.47 2.25 -1.97
C ALA A 209 18.28 2.30 -0.97
N GLY A 210 18.16 1.26 -0.13
CA GLY A 210 17.07 1.09 0.82
C GLY A 210 15.86 0.31 0.30
N GLN A 211 15.79 -0.04 -0.98
CA GLN A 211 14.74 -0.90 -1.54
C GLN A 211 14.91 -2.37 -1.14
N TYR A 212 13.89 -3.19 -1.37
CA TYR A 212 13.86 -4.61 -1.06
C TYR A 212 13.46 -5.47 -2.26
N LEU A 213 13.81 -6.75 -2.20
CA LEU A 213 13.31 -7.81 -3.07
C LEU A 213 12.20 -8.59 -2.39
N LEU A 214 11.17 -8.94 -3.15
CA LEU A 214 10.22 -9.98 -2.76
C LEU A 214 10.64 -11.28 -3.43
N ILE A 215 11.21 -12.21 -2.65
CA ILE A 215 11.77 -13.47 -3.14
C ILE A 215 10.78 -14.60 -2.89
N GLN A 216 10.67 -15.47 -3.89
CA GLN A 216 9.91 -16.70 -3.85
C GLN A 216 10.84 -17.86 -3.47
N VAL A 217 10.47 -18.61 -2.46
CA VAL A 217 11.20 -19.82 -2.01
C VAL A 217 10.25 -20.97 -1.81
N THR A 218 10.71 -22.16 -2.14
CA THR A 218 9.98 -23.41 -1.89
C THR A 218 10.57 -24.07 -0.65
N CYS A 219 9.79 -24.08 0.45
CA CYS A 219 10.15 -24.75 1.70
C CYS A 219 9.28 -25.98 1.88
N GLY A 220 9.83 -27.18 1.66
CA GLY A 220 9.03 -28.38 1.52
C GLY A 220 8.05 -28.23 0.33
N ASP A 221 6.78 -28.59 0.53
CA ASP A 221 5.74 -28.48 -0.50
C ASP A 221 5.08 -27.11 -0.60
N GLN A 222 5.58 -26.10 0.15
CA GLN A 222 4.95 -24.80 0.19
C GLN A 222 5.80 -23.73 -0.50
N LEU A 223 5.14 -23.01 -1.39
CA LEU A 223 5.68 -21.82 -2.07
C LEU A 223 5.44 -20.58 -1.20
N LEU A 224 6.51 -19.98 -0.72
CA LEU A 224 6.47 -18.83 0.20
C LEU A 224 7.13 -17.61 -0.41
N TRP A 225 6.58 -16.43 -0.09
CA TRP A 225 7.13 -15.15 -0.47
C TRP A 225 7.65 -14.41 0.75
N ARG A 226 8.87 -13.85 0.66
CA ARG A 226 9.45 -13.02 1.75
C ARG A 226 10.14 -11.81 1.17
N CYS A 227 9.99 -10.68 1.90
CA CYS A 227 10.68 -9.43 1.63
C CYS A 227 12.04 -9.45 2.32
N TYR A 228 13.09 -9.11 1.55
CA TYR A 228 14.43 -8.87 2.08
C TYR A 228 14.96 -7.57 1.54
N SER A 229 15.36 -6.66 2.43
CA SER A 229 16.00 -5.42 2.04
C SER A 229 17.31 -5.69 1.32
N LEU A 230 17.60 -4.87 0.31
CA LEU A 230 18.88 -4.90 -0.38
C LEU A 230 19.94 -4.23 0.51
N SER A 231 20.98 -4.98 0.85
CA SER A 231 22.18 -4.47 1.53
C SER A 231 23.28 -4.08 0.54
N SER A 232 23.14 -4.41 -0.74
CA SER A 232 23.96 -3.84 -1.81
C SER A 232 23.57 -2.39 -2.14
N THR A 233 24.48 -1.68 -2.76
CA THR A 233 24.30 -0.27 -3.15
C THR A 233 24.38 -0.14 -4.67
N PRO A 234 23.40 0.51 -5.34
CA PRO A 234 23.42 0.66 -6.78
C PRO A 234 24.64 1.47 -7.23
N GLY A 235 25.28 1.02 -8.30
CA GLY A 235 26.50 1.66 -8.85
C GLY A 235 27.79 1.34 -8.12
N LEU A 236 27.73 0.79 -6.90
CA LEU A 236 28.91 0.35 -6.13
C LEU A 236 29.08 -1.17 -6.15
N ASP A 237 27.99 -1.91 -6.20
CA ASP A 237 28.00 -3.38 -6.22
C ASP A 237 27.54 -3.88 -7.60
N ASP A 238 28.17 -4.96 -8.06
CA ASP A 238 27.87 -5.67 -9.30
C ASP A 238 26.81 -6.78 -9.12
N CYS A 239 26.20 -6.86 -7.94
CA CYS A 239 25.17 -7.82 -7.57
C CYS A 239 24.08 -7.17 -6.72
N LEU A 240 22.95 -7.86 -6.61
CA LEU A 240 21.98 -7.59 -5.57
C LEU A 240 22.36 -8.42 -4.33
N ARG A 241 22.50 -7.77 -3.19
CA ARG A 241 22.81 -8.50 -1.94
C ARG A 241 21.64 -8.40 -0.99
N ILE A 242 21.18 -9.52 -0.48
CA ILE A 242 20.26 -9.61 0.65
C ILE A 242 21.01 -10.20 1.83
N THR A 243 20.71 -9.71 3.02
CA THR A 243 21.32 -10.19 4.26
C THR A 243 20.22 -10.66 5.18
N VAL A 244 20.29 -11.92 5.57
CA VAL A 244 19.22 -12.64 6.25
C VAL A 244 19.68 -13.11 7.61
N LYS A 245 19.02 -12.59 8.65
CA LYS A 245 19.21 -13.10 10.02
C LYS A 245 18.28 -14.28 10.26
N ARG A 246 18.82 -15.35 10.85
CA ARG A 246 18.05 -16.53 11.27
C ARG A 246 17.06 -16.13 12.35
N VAL A 247 15.79 -16.49 12.17
CA VAL A 247 14.73 -16.22 13.13
C VAL A 247 14.32 -17.55 13.78
N PRO A 248 14.28 -17.66 15.11
CA PRO A 248 13.78 -18.85 15.77
C PRO A 248 12.37 -19.22 15.29
N GLY A 249 12.18 -20.45 14.82
CA GLY A 249 10.93 -20.93 14.21
C GLY A 249 10.58 -20.34 12.85
N GLY A 250 11.44 -19.49 12.29
CA GLY A 250 11.23 -18.89 10.97
C GLY A 250 11.47 -19.90 9.86
N ARG A 251 10.44 -20.17 9.01
CA ARG A 251 10.54 -21.20 7.97
C ARG A 251 11.54 -20.83 6.87
N VAL A 252 11.42 -19.63 6.30
CA VAL A 252 12.24 -19.20 5.16
C VAL A 252 13.64 -18.80 5.61
N SER A 253 13.78 -18.06 6.72
CA SER A 253 15.10 -17.69 7.23
C SER A 253 15.95 -18.90 7.58
N ASN A 254 15.35 -19.94 8.22
CA ASN A 254 16.07 -21.17 8.53
C ASN A 254 16.41 -21.94 7.25
N TRP A 255 15.48 -22.08 6.31
CA TRP A 255 15.74 -22.73 5.03
C TRP A 255 16.90 -22.06 4.28
N LEU A 256 16.95 -20.71 4.24
CA LEU A 256 18.07 -19.97 3.62
C LEU A 256 19.41 -20.21 4.32
N HIS A 257 19.42 -20.57 5.61
CA HIS A 257 20.63 -20.88 6.34
C HIS A 257 21.02 -22.37 6.27
N ASP A 258 20.05 -23.27 6.17
CA ASP A 258 20.28 -24.71 6.26
C ASP A 258 20.68 -25.32 4.90
N GLU A 259 20.24 -24.70 3.81
CA GLU A 259 20.47 -25.18 2.45
C GLU A 259 21.79 -24.65 1.84
N GLN A 260 22.39 -25.46 0.97
CA GLN A 260 23.47 -25.00 0.10
C GLN A 260 22.87 -24.22 -1.06
N LEU A 261 22.96 -22.89 -0.97
CA LEU A 261 22.27 -22.00 -1.91
C LEU A 261 23.16 -21.48 -3.05
N ALA A 262 24.47 -21.66 -2.97
CA ALA A 262 25.37 -21.30 -4.07
C ALA A 262 24.97 -22.00 -5.37
N GLY A 263 24.73 -21.21 -6.41
CA GLY A 263 24.24 -21.69 -7.73
C GLY A 263 22.71 -21.84 -7.84
N LYS A 264 21.95 -21.86 -6.76
CA LYS A 264 20.47 -21.96 -6.78
C LYS A 264 19.85 -20.71 -7.40
N ILE A 265 18.75 -20.93 -8.13
CA ILE A 265 17.98 -19.87 -8.79
C ILE A 265 16.72 -19.56 -7.98
N PHE A 266 16.52 -18.28 -7.72
CA PHE A 266 15.35 -17.71 -7.05
C PHE A 266 14.50 -16.92 -8.03
N GLN A 267 13.19 -17.04 -7.91
CA GLN A 267 12.26 -16.10 -8.52
C GLN A 267 12.04 -14.92 -7.58
N ALA A 268 12.18 -13.71 -8.09
CA ALA A 268 11.97 -12.51 -7.32
C ALA A 268 11.15 -11.49 -8.10
N LYS A 269 10.44 -10.61 -7.41
CA LYS A 269 9.94 -9.40 -8.05
C LYS A 269 11.07 -8.38 -8.14
N ARG A 270 10.99 -7.50 -9.16
CA ARG A 270 11.93 -6.38 -9.28
C ARG A 270 12.00 -5.59 -7.98
N PRO A 271 13.15 -4.96 -7.67
CA PRO A 271 13.29 -4.15 -6.45
C PRO A 271 12.18 -3.11 -6.31
N MET A 272 11.67 -2.96 -5.10
CA MET A 272 10.57 -2.06 -4.76
C MET A 272 10.73 -1.49 -3.34
N GLY A 273 9.94 -0.49 -3.00
CA GLY A 273 9.91 0.13 -1.67
C GLY A 273 10.12 1.64 -1.75
N ALA A 274 9.60 2.33 -0.73
CA ALA A 274 9.66 3.79 -0.58
C ALA A 274 10.72 4.25 0.44
N PHE A 275 11.39 3.33 1.12
CA PHE A 275 12.45 3.62 2.09
C PHE A 275 13.75 3.98 1.36
N VAL A 276 13.76 5.19 0.77
CA VAL A 276 14.85 5.66 -0.11
C VAL A 276 15.14 7.13 0.20
N CYS A 277 16.42 7.49 0.25
CA CYS A 277 16.81 8.86 0.52
C CYS A 277 16.52 9.78 -0.69
N PRO A 278 15.72 10.85 -0.51
CA PRO A 278 15.28 11.69 -1.62
C PRO A 278 16.35 12.70 -2.09
N SER A 279 17.26 13.14 -1.22
CA SER A 279 18.24 14.21 -1.51
C SER A 279 19.66 13.80 -1.20
N ALA A 280 20.57 14.07 -2.12
CA ALA A 280 22.00 13.77 -1.94
C ALA A 280 22.76 14.79 -1.08
N ALA A 281 22.25 15.99 -0.90
CA ALA A 281 22.96 17.10 -0.24
C ALA A 281 22.63 17.27 1.26
N ARG A 282 21.56 16.61 1.75
CA ARG A 282 21.14 16.79 3.16
C ARG A 282 21.91 15.87 4.11
N ASP A 283 22.07 16.34 5.34
CA ASP A 283 22.53 15.52 6.45
C ASP A 283 21.46 14.48 6.80
N ILE A 284 21.88 13.29 7.18
CA ILE A 284 20.98 12.19 7.52
C ILE A 284 21.34 11.54 8.85
N LEU A 285 20.31 11.22 9.61
CA LEU A 285 20.40 10.39 10.80
C LEU A 285 19.82 9.01 10.49
N LEU A 286 20.64 8.00 10.64
CA LEU A 286 20.28 6.61 10.44
C LEU A 286 20.16 5.92 11.81
N LEU A 287 19.04 5.23 12.05
CA LEU A 287 18.83 4.45 13.26
C LEU A 287 18.50 3.01 12.86
N ALA A 288 19.33 2.09 13.33
CA ALA A 288 19.16 0.68 13.04
C ALA A 288 19.17 -0.16 14.30
N ALA A 289 18.36 -1.21 14.35
CA ALA A 289 18.42 -2.22 15.41
C ALA A 289 18.49 -3.63 14.80
N GLY A 290 19.57 -4.36 15.12
CA GLY A 290 19.82 -5.71 14.63
C GLY A 290 19.81 -5.78 13.09
N SER A 291 18.98 -6.68 12.53
CA SER A 291 18.86 -6.85 11.06
C SER A 291 18.25 -5.64 10.33
N GLY A 292 17.70 -4.65 11.04
CA GLY A 292 17.29 -3.37 10.45
C GLY A 292 18.43 -2.58 9.82
N ILE A 293 19.66 -2.96 10.08
CA ILE A 293 20.84 -2.39 9.41
C ILE A 293 20.85 -2.63 7.89
N THR A 294 20.16 -3.64 7.37
CA THR A 294 20.30 -4.05 5.96
C THR A 294 19.92 -2.96 4.98
N PRO A 295 18.73 -2.30 5.02
CA PRO A 295 18.44 -1.18 4.12
C PRO A 295 19.24 0.08 4.49
N VAL A 296 19.52 0.26 5.77
CA VAL A 296 20.28 1.40 6.30
C VAL A 296 21.72 1.38 5.77
N TYR A 297 22.36 0.20 5.71
CA TYR A 297 23.70 0.02 5.19
C TYR A 297 23.79 0.38 3.69
N SER A 298 22.79 0.00 2.91
CA SER A 298 22.70 0.40 1.50
C SER A 298 22.61 1.93 1.33
N ILE A 299 21.73 2.58 2.12
CA ILE A 299 21.58 4.05 2.12
C ILE A 299 22.88 4.72 2.60
N LEU A 300 23.49 4.23 3.68
CA LEU A 300 24.75 4.75 4.21
C LEU A 300 25.84 4.80 3.13
N ARG A 301 26.09 3.67 2.46
CA ARG A 301 27.11 3.58 1.42
C ARG A 301 26.82 4.51 0.25
N ASP A 302 25.57 4.54 -0.22
CA ASP A 302 25.14 5.46 -1.27
C ASP A 302 25.40 6.92 -0.89
N ARG A 303 25.09 7.29 0.35
CA ARG A 303 25.27 8.66 0.85
C ARG A 303 26.73 9.06 1.00
N LEU A 304 27.57 8.15 1.44
CA LEU A 304 29.00 8.42 1.63
C LEU A 304 29.72 8.56 0.28
N GLU A 305 29.33 7.79 -0.74
CA GLU A 305 29.99 7.82 -2.05
C GLU A 305 29.37 8.85 -3.01
N ASN A 306 28.04 9.00 -3.03
CA ASN A 306 27.33 9.81 -4.02
C ASN A 306 26.74 11.11 -3.44
N GLY A 307 26.79 11.31 -2.12
CA GLY A 307 26.25 12.49 -1.44
C GLY A 307 27.34 13.40 -0.88
N THR A 308 26.90 14.57 -0.38
CA THR A 308 27.79 15.57 0.23
C THR A 308 27.49 15.83 1.70
N GLY A 309 26.31 15.51 2.20
CA GLY A 309 25.88 15.71 3.58
C GLY A 309 26.58 14.81 4.58
N HIS A 310 26.48 15.16 5.86
CA HIS A 310 26.94 14.34 6.96
C HIS A 310 25.99 13.16 7.19
N VAL A 311 26.56 12.04 7.63
CA VAL A 311 25.83 10.82 7.95
C VAL A 311 26.14 10.41 9.38
N ARG A 312 25.10 10.27 10.19
CA ARG A 312 25.21 9.79 11.55
C ARG A 312 24.43 8.48 11.67
N LEU A 313 25.08 7.43 12.13
CA LEU A 313 24.45 6.12 12.36
C LEU A 313 24.47 5.76 13.83
N ILE A 314 23.29 5.59 14.42
CA ILE A 314 23.10 4.99 15.73
C ILE A 314 22.66 3.53 15.52
N TYR A 315 23.51 2.56 15.95
CA TYR A 315 23.29 1.17 15.67
C TYR A 315 23.19 0.35 16.95
N LEU A 316 22.00 -0.22 17.20
CA LEU A 316 21.69 -0.99 18.40
C LEU A 316 21.75 -2.48 18.11
N ASN A 317 22.45 -3.23 18.95
CA ASN A 317 22.57 -4.69 18.88
C ASN A 317 22.54 -5.32 20.27
N GLN A 318 22.43 -6.67 20.29
CA GLN A 318 22.52 -7.41 21.53
C GLN A 318 23.96 -7.37 22.09
N SER A 319 24.93 -7.72 21.24
CA SER A 319 26.35 -7.77 21.58
C SER A 319 27.19 -7.29 20.38
N PRO A 320 28.49 -7.01 20.56
CA PRO A 320 29.41 -6.73 19.46
C PRO A 320 29.39 -7.81 18.37
N ASP A 321 29.38 -9.10 18.75
CA ASP A 321 29.41 -10.25 17.84
C ASP A 321 28.12 -10.39 17.02
N SER A 322 27.03 -9.81 17.50
CA SER A 322 25.73 -9.79 16.78
C SER A 322 25.57 -8.62 15.83
N ALA A 323 26.57 -7.71 15.76
CA ALA A 323 26.53 -6.50 14.93
C ALA A 323 26.88 -6.83 13.47
N ILE A 324 25.86 -6.91 12.63
CA ILE A 324 26.00 -7.18 11.19
C ILE A 324 26.80 -6.06 10.54
N PHE A 325 27.71 -6.38 9.63
CA PHE A 325 28.58 -5.42 8.92
C PHE A 325 29.55 -4.64 9.82
N SER A 326 29.85 -5.11 11.04
CA SER A 326 30.67 -4.36 12.00
C SER A 326 32.02 -3.91 11.42
N ALA A 327 32.78 -4.84 10.83
CA ALA A 327 34.07 -4.52 10.21
C ALA A 327 33.95 -3.50 9.05
N SER A 328 32.93 -3.68 8.20
CA SER A 328 32.68 -2.78 7.06
C SER A 328 32.26 -1.37 7.53
N LEU A 329 31.47 -1.26 8.59
CA LEU A 329 31.05 0.01 9.18
C LEU A 329 32.25 0.77 9.77
N LEU A 330 33.14 0.06 10.47
CA LEU A 330 34.38 0.66 11.02
C LEU A 330 35.31 1.13 9.89
N ALA A 331 35.47 0.34 8.83
CA ALA A 331 36.25 0.76 7.66
C ALA A 331 35.67 2.00 6.96
N LEU A 332 34.32 2.07 6.82
CA LEU A 332 33.66 3.25 6.30
C LEU A 332 33.88 4.47 7.19
N GLN A 333 33.83 4.31 8.52
CA GLN A 333 34.08 5.40 9.46
C GLN A 333 35.52 5.93 9.34
N GLN A 334 36.49 5.05 9.20
CA GLN A 334 37.89 5.45 9.00
C GLN A 334 38.07 6.19 7.67
N ARG A 335 37.47 5.67 6.59
CA ARG A 335 37.57 6.26 5.24
C ARG A 335 36.88 7.64 5.14
N HIS A 336 35.78 7.82 5.84
CA HIS A 336 34.92 9.02 5.78
C HIS A 336 34.85 9.74 7.15
N ALA A 337 35.94 9.80 7.90
CA ALA A 337 36.00 10.27 9.27
C ALA A 337 35.40 11.68 9.49
N GLN A 338 35.46 12.55 8.48
CA GLN A 338 34.89 13.91 8.56
C GLN A 338 33.39 13.98 8.28
N ARG A 339 32.81 12.94 7.67
CA ARG A 339 31.42 12.93 7.21
C ARG A 339 30.56 11.83 7.79
N PHE A 340 31.17 10.83 8.42
CA PHE A 340 30.46 9.70 8.97
C PHE A 340 30.78 9.50 10.45
N THR A 341 29.72 9.46 11.26
CA THR A 341 29.82 9.13 12.70
C THR A 341 29.03 7.86 12.97
N LEU A 342 29.70 6.85 13.51
CA LEU A 342 29.11 5.60 13.96
C LEU A 342 29.03 5.56 15.48
N GLN A 343 27.85 5.34 16.02
CA GLN A 343 27.61 5.11 17.44
C GLN A 343 26.96 3.76 17.66
N ASN A 344 27.75 2.79 18.13
CA ASN A 344 27.25 1.47 18.51
C ASN A 344 26.74 1.49 19.96
N ARG A 345 25.66 0.75 20.19
CA ARG A 345 25.09 0.55 21.52
C ARG A 345 24.67 -0.91 21.70
N PHE A 346 25.16 -1.56 22.75
CA PHE A 346 24.96 -2.99 23.01
C PHE A 346 24.11 -3.21 24.27
N ASN A 347 23.10 -4.11 24.14
CA ASN A 347 22.16 -4.40 25.20
C ASN A 347 22.83 -5.24 26.33
N ASP A 348 23.80 -6.11 26.00
CA ASP A 348 24.49 -6.93 27.00
C ASP A 348 25.30 -6.09 28.00
N GLU A 349 25.76 -4.93 27.54
CA GLU A 349 26.52 -3.99 28.37
C GLU A 349 25.61 -3.08 29.23
N ARG A 350 24.45 -2.66 28.70
CA ARG A 350 23.66 -1.56 29.27
C ARG A 350 22.18 -1.89 29.46
N GLY A 351 21.75 -3.14 29.21
CA GLY A 351 20.34 -3.50 29.17
C GLY A 351 19.61 -2.95 27.93
N ARG A 352 18.31 -3.14 27.84
CA ARG A 352 17.48 -2.55 26.78
C ARG A 352 17.47 -1.02 26.91
N ILE A 353 17.56 -0.33 25.76
CA ILE A 353 17.53 1.12 25.73
C ILE A 353 16.17 1.64 26.22
N GLY A 354 16.21 2.57 27.14
CA GLY A 354 15.04 3.30 27.64
C GLY A 354 14.84 4.64 26.92
N ARG A 355 13.70 5.28 27.24
CA ARG A 355 13.32 6.57 26.63
C ARG A 355 14.33 7.68 26.90
N GLU A 356 14.79 7.83 28.16
CA GLU A 356 15.74 8.88 28.55
C GLU A 356 17.07 8.76 27.80
N GLU A 357 17.60 7.53 27.69
CA GLU A 357 18.82 7.27 26.95
C GLU A 357 18.62 7.56 25.46
N MET A 358 17.48 7.15 24.87
CA MET A 358 17.16 7.45 23.47
C MET A 358 17.07 8.95 23.22
N LEU A 359 16.39 9.70 24.07
CA LEU A 359 16.35 11.19 24.00
C LEU A 359 17.76 11.77 24.09
N GLY A 360 18.62 11.24 24.97
CA GLY A 360 20.02 11.66 25.06
C GLY A 360 20.80 11.46 23.77
N LEU A 361 20.59 10.33 23.06
CA LEU A 361 21.22 10.05 21.77
C LEU A 361 20.70 10.95 20.65
N LEU A 362 19.43 11.34 20.73
CA LEU A 362 18.75 12.16 19.72
C LEU A 362 18.85 13.68 19.95
N ARG A 363 19.34 14.14 21.12
CA ARG A 363 19.45 15.58 21.44
C ARG A 363 20.24 16.39 20.43
N GLN A 364 21.16 15.78 19.70
CA GLN A 364 21.94 16.42 18.66
C GLN A 364 21.22 16.49 17.31
N TRP A 365 19.98 15.96 17.22
CA TRP A 365 19.18 16.10 16.03
C TRP A 365 18.84 17.59 15.81
N SER A 366 18.99 18.07 14.58
CA SER A 366 18.69 19.44 14.24
C SER A 366 17.71 19.54 13.07
N ASP A 367 18.11 19.09 11.89
CA ASP A 367 17.34 19.20 10.64
C ASP A 367 17.58 18.02 9.67
N GLU A 368 18.20 16.95 10.17
CA GLU A 368 18.53 15.76 9.39
C GLU A 368 17.28 15.03 8.92
N GLU A 369 17.34 14.42 7.74
CA GLU A 369 16.37 13.35 7.35
C GLU A 369 16.65 12.11 8.17
N VAL A 370 15.63 11.51 8.76
CA VAL A 370 15.77 10.39 9.69
C VAL A 370 15.25 9.11 9.05
N PHE A 371 16.09 8.06 9.05
CA PHE A 371 15.74 6.74 8.56
C PHE A 371 15.82 5.73 9.70
N ILE A 372 14.71 5.05 9.99
CA ILE A 372 14.58 4.14 11.13
C ILE A 372 14.22 2.74 10.63
N CYS A 373 15.02 1.74 10.99
CA CYS A 373 14.70 0.36 10.67
C CYS A 373 15.07 -0.59 11.83
N GLY A 374 14.10 -1.40 12.26
CA GLY A 374 14.27 -2.35 13.35
C GLY A 374 12.96 -3.00 13.76
N LYS A 375 12.90 -3.55 14.99
CA LYS A 375 11.66 -4.07 15.57
C LYS A 375 10.69 -2.93 15.85
N ALA A 376 9.38 -3.23 15.85
CA ALA A 376 8.31 -2.25 16.07
C ALA A 376 8.52 -1.41 17.34
N ASP A 377 8.75 -2.05 18.48
CA ASP A 377 8.97 -1.36 19.77
C ASP A 377 10.12 -0.34 19.72
N PHE A 378 11.19 -0.66 18.96
CA PHE A 378 12.32 0.26 18.77
C PHE A 378 11.92 1.43 17.88
N MET A 379 11.24 1.17 16.76
CA MET A 379 10.81 2.22 15.84
C MET A 379 9.82 3.18 16.51
N ASP A 380 8.87 2.63 17.29
CA ASP A 380 7.88 3.43 18.03
C ASP A 380 8.58 4.33 19.06
N LEU A 381 9.53 3.78 19.85
CA LEU A 381 10.31 4.56 20.81
C LEU A 381 11.08 5.72 20.16
N VAL A 382 11.74 5.45 19.04
CA VAL A 382 12.49 6.49 18.29
C VAL A 382 11.57 7.56 17.76
N CYS A 383 10.42 7.17 17.15
CA CYS A 383 9.43 8.10 16.62
C CYS A 383 8.86 9.00 17.71
N GLU A 384 8.51 8.44 18.87
CA GLU A 384 8.01 9.23 20.01
C GLU A 384 9.05 10.25 20.51
N CYS A 385 10.31 9.83 20.65
CA CYS A 385 11.38 10.72 21.07
C CYS A 385 11.66 11.84 20.05
N LEU A 386 11.66 11.53 18.76
CA LEU A 386 11.82 12.53 17.69
C LEU A 386 10.67 13.53 17.64
N GLN A 387 9.42 13.08 17.87
CA GLN A 387 8.27 13.95 17.96
C GLN A 387 8.36 14.91 19.14
N GLU A 388 8.83 14.44 20.29
CA GLU A 388 9.08 15.29 21.48
C GLU A 388 10.16 16.36 21.21
N LEU A 389 11.16 16.01 20.41
CA LEU A 389 12.21 16.94 19.97
C LEU A 389 11.74 17.87 18.83
N GLY A 390 10.49 17.77 18.39
CA GLY A 390 9.91 18.63 17.36
C GLY A 390 10.23 18.20 15.91
N ALA A 391 10.70 16.98 15.68
CA ALA A 391 10.99 16.50 14.34
C ALA A 391 9.72 16.40 13.49
N PRO A 392 9.67 17.02 12.31
CA PRO A 392 8.51 16.95 11.43
C PRO A 392 8.30 15.55 10.89
N ALA A 393 7.06 15.05 10.92
CA ALA A 393 6.72 13.68 10.49
C ALA A 393 7.13 13.35 9.03
N HIS A 394 7.21 14.36 8.16
CA HIS A 394 7.61 14.16 6.76
C HIS A 394 9.12 13.90 6.58
N ARG A 395 9.92 14.08 7.62
CA ARG A 395 11.37 13.80 7.65
C ARG A 395 11.69 12.45 8.31
N ILE A 396 10.72 11.78 8.87
CA ILE A 396 10.88 10.47 9.53
C ILE A 396 10.41 9.38 8.56
N HIS A 397 11.32 8.49 8.20
CA HIS A 397 11.12 7.43 7.23
C HIS A 397 11.26 6.04 7.84
#